data_86c4b3f9d0c431965686ad4119f148bb
#
_entry.id   86c4b3f9d0c431965686ad4119f148bb
#
_cell.length_a   1.000
_cell.length_b   1.000
_cell.length_c   1.000
_cell.angle_alpha   90.00
_cell.angle_beta   90.00
_cell.angle_gamma   90.00
#
_symmetry.space_group_name_H-M   'P 1'
#
loop_
_entity.id
_entity.type
_entity.pdbx_description
1 polymer ?
#
loop_
_entity_poly.entity_id
_entity_poly.type
_entity_poly.pdbx_seq_one_letter_code
_entity_poly.pdbx_strand_id
1 'polypeptide(L)'
;MILTCLASGSSGNCYVLKDNKGKMLLLDAGIPIMKIKKGCNWKVSDIVGCVITHKHKDHSEAVSDLEEMGIPVYKPYEDTSYIGGYGEFRIVSVPMNDVHGRFKHTNADGTECPCYGFIIEHPEMGRMLYITDTEFVRWRFKDIDHILVSCNYQKKYISEDVTGKRLHVIKGHMELETCAGFIEANTTNALQNVIICHL
;
A
#
# COMPACT_ATOMS: atom_id res chain seq x y z
N MET A 1 -12.25 14.14 3.20
CA MET A 1 -11.68 12.87 2.71
C MET A 1 -12.09 11.70 3.58
N ILE A 2 -12.45 10.55 3.01
CA ILE A 2 -12.80 9.31 3.74
C ILE A 2 -11.91 8.19 3.26
N LEU A 3 -11.22 7.50 4.18
CA LEU A 3 -10.53 6.24 3.92
C LEU A 3 -11.44 5.08 4.32
N THR A 4 -11.69 4.16 3.41
CA THR A 4 -12.47 2.93 3.65
C THR A 4 -11.56 1.72 3.39
N CYS A 5 -11.45 0.82 4.37
CA CYS A 5 -10.80 -0.46 4.20
C CYS A 5 -11.81 -1.49 3.66
N LEU A 6 -11.60 -2.01 2.46
CA LEU A 6 -12.39 -3.10 1.88
C LEU A 6 -11.83 -4.47 2.26
N ALA A 7 -10.51 -4.55 2.36
CA ALA A 7 -9.78 -5.72 2.84
C ALA A 7 -8.37 -5.30 3.28
N SER A 8 -7.81 -6.03 4.27
CA SER A 8 -6.48 -5.79 4.81
C SER A 8 -5.89 -7.09 5.35
N GLY A 9 -4.83 -7.61 4.72
CA GLY A 9 -4.14 -8.83 5.11
C GLY A 9 -3.81 -9.76 3.95
N SER A 10 -3.21 -10.91 4.24
CA SER A 10 -2.72 -11.88 3.25
C SER A 10 -3.77 -12.51 2.34
N SER A 11 -5.06 -12.28 2.60
CA SER A 11 -6.17 -12.72 1.75
C SER A 11 -6.63 -11.66 0.75
N GLY A 12 -6.04 -10.48 0.80
CA GLY A 12 -6.30 -9.37 -0.10
C GLY A 12 -6.22 -8.01 0.58
N ASN A 13 -5.72 -7.04 -0.15
CA ASN A 13 -5.58 -5.65 0.29
C ASN A 13 -6.27 -4.73 -0.70
N CYS A 14 -7.15 -3.90 -0.21
CA CYS A 14 -7.82 -2.88 -1.01
C CYS A 14 -8.38 -1.79 -0.11
N TYR A 15 -7.99 -0.56 -0.37
CA TYR A 15 -8.48 0.61 0.35
C TYR A 15 -9.03 1.62 -0.63
N VAL A 16 -9.99 2.43 -0.20
CA VAL A 16 -10.62 3.47 -1.01
C VAL A 16 -10.43 4.81 -0.33
N LEU A 17 -9.75 5.74 -0.99
CA LEU A 17 -9.77 7.15 -0.64
C LEU A 17 -10.89 7.83 -1.42
N LYS A 18 -11.85 8.43 -0.71
CA LYS A 18 -12.98 9.12 -1.32
C LYS A 18 -13.02 10.58 -0.89
N ASP A 19 -13.06 11.48 -1.88
CA ASP A 19 -13.19 12.92 -1.65
C ASP A 19 -14.66 13.36 -1.43
N ASN A 20 -14.86 14.62 -1.07
CA ASN A 20 -16.19 15.20 -0.86
C ASN A 20 -17.01 15.35 -2.16
N LYS A 21 -16.34 15.28 -3.33
CA LYS A 21 -16.99 15.28 -4.66
C LYS A 21 -17.45 13.87 -5.05
N GLY A 22 -17.10 12.85 -4.24
CA GLY A 22 -17.42 11.45 -4.47
C GLY A 22 -16.40 10.70 -5.33
N LYS A 23 -15.32 11.36 -5.78
CA LYS A 23 -14.25 10.72 -6.55
C LYS A 23 -13.41 9.80 -5.67
N MET A 24 -13.02 8.65 -6.22
CA MET A 24 -12.36 7.57 -5.48
C MET A 24 -11.04 7.19 -6.11
N LEU A 25 -10.00 7.09 -5.28
CA LEU A 25 -8.72 6.45 -5.62
C LEU A 25 -8.64 5.11 -4.89
N LEU A 26 -8.33 4.04 -5.60
CA LEU A 26 -8.05 2.74 -5.00
C LEU A 26 -6.57 2.61 -4.64
N LEU A 27 -6.29 2.07 -3.45
CA LEU A 27 -4.95 1.69 -3.00
C LEU A 27 -4.94 0.17 -2.92
N ASP A 28 -4.21 -0.46 -3.82
CA ASP A 28 -4.23 -1.87 -4.14
C ASP A 28 -5.62 -2.40 -4.57
N ALA A 29 -5.63 -3.52 -5.26
CA ALA A 29 -6.82 -4.18 -5.79
C ALA A 29 -6.74 -5.71 -5.61
N GLY A 30 -6.28 -6.16 -4.44
CA GLY A 30 -5.99 -7.55 -4.13
C GLY A 30 -7.21 -8.38 -3.72
N ILE A 31 -8.41 -7.99 -4.16
CA ILE A 31 -9.67 -8.70 -3.89
C ILE A 31 -10.52 -8.78 -5.17
N PRO A 32 -11.42 -9.77 -5.27
CA PRO A 32 -12.29 -9.90 -6.44
C PRO A 32 -13.03 -8.60 -6.77
N ILE A 33 -13.10 -8.26 -8.07
CA ILE A 33 -13.71 -7.01 -8.58
C ILE A 33 -15.12 -6.77 -8.03
N MET A 34 -15.91 -7.82 -7.82
CA MET A 34 -17.26 -7.71 -7.27
C MET A 34 -17.28 -7.15 -5.85
N LYS A 35 -16.26 -7.45 -5.03
CA LYS A 35 -16.10 -6.87 -3.69
C LYS A 35 -15.76 -5.39 -3.78
N ILE A 36 -14.89 -5.01 -4.73
CA ILE A 36 -14.55 -3.59 -4.99
C ILE A 36 -15.80 -2.82 -5.43
N LYS A 37 -16.55 -3.32 -6.44
CA LYS A 37 -17.80 -2.71 -6.89
C LYS A 37 -18.80 -2.50 -5.75
N LYS A 38 -18.98 -3.50 -4.91
CA LYS A 38 -19.87 -3.41 -3.75
C LYS A 38 -19.36 -2.39 -2.72
N GLY A 39 -18.06 -2.40 -2.42
CA GLY A 39 -17.41 -1.47 -1.48
C GLY A 39 -17.48 -0.01 -1.95
N CYS A 40 -17.48 0.23 -3.26
CA CYS A 40 -17.70 1.53 -3.88
C CYS A 40 -19.19 1.87 -4.09
N ASN A 41 -20.11 1.12 -3.47
CA ASN A 41 -21.57 1.29 -3.63
C ASN A 41 -22.01 1.31 -5.11
N TRP A 42 -21.37 0.49 -5.95
CA TRP A 42 -21.59 0.37 -7.40
C TRP A 42 -21.29 1.64 -8.22
N LYS A 43 -20.69 2.66 -7.60
CA LYS A 43 -20.29 3.91 -8.26
C LYS A 43 -18.94 3.78 -8.95
N VAL A 44 -18.81 2.80 -9.84
CA VAL A 44 -17.55 2.47 -10.54
C VAL A 44 -17.03 3.64 -11.38
N SER A 45 -17.94 4.42 -11.98
CA SER A 45 -17.59 5.62 -12.76
C SER A 45 -16.95 6.76 -11.94
N ASP A 46 -17.02 6.67 -10.62
CA ASP A 46 -16.41 7.65 -9.72
C ASP A 46 -14.99 7.23 -9.30
N ILE A 47 -14.56 6.00 -9.65
CA ILE A 47 -13.17 5.57 -9.46
C ILE A 47 -12.30 6.25 -10.51
N VAL A 48 -11.46 7.18 -10.07
CA VAL A 48 -10.59 7.96 -10.98
C VAL A 48 -9.27 7.25 -11.30
N GLY A 49 -8.89 6.27 -10.50
CA GLY A 49 -7.68 5.46 -10.73
C GLY A 49 -7.42 4.47 -9.60
N CYS A 50 -6.40 3.65 -9.81
CA CYS A 50 -5.89 2.68 -8.85
C CYS A 50 -4.37 2.74 -8.84
N VAL A 51 -3.74 2.60 -7.65
CA VAL A 51 -2.30 2.45 -7.50
C VAL A 51 -2.00 1.07 -6.92
N ILE A 52 -1.01 0.37 -7.45
CA ILE A 52 -0.63 -0.98 -7.04
C ILE A 52 0.79 -0.98 -6.50
N THR A 53 0.96 -1.43 -5.27
CA THR A 53 2.26 -1.46 -4.59
C THR A 53 3.22 -2.47 -5.19
N HIS A 54 2.72 -3.66 -5.54
CA HIS A 54 3.49 -4.74 -6.16
C HIS A 54 2.57 -5.79 -6.81
N LYS A 55 3.15 -6.76 -7.51
CA LYS A 55 2.40 -7.69 -8.37
C LYS A 55 1.79 -8.92 -7.68
N HIS A 56 1.97 -9.10 -6.36
CA HIS A 56 1.36 -10.25 -5.69
C HIS A 56 -0.16 -10.21 -5.78
N LYS A 57 -0.78 -11.39 -5.87
CA LYS A 57 -2.21 -11.53 -6.12
C LYS A 57 -3.07 -10.81 -5.08
N ASP A 58 -2.69 -10.88 -3.82
CA ASP A 58 -3.38 -10.21 -2.71
C ASP A 58 -3.26 -8.67 -2.71
N HIS A 59 -2.56 -8.10 -3.71
CA HIS A 59 -2.50 -6.67 -4.00
C HIS A 59 -2.99 -6.31 -5.41
N SER A 60 -3.07 -7.28 -6.34
CA SER A 60 -3.31 -7.03 -7.77
C SER A 60 -4.39 -7.89 -8.42
N GLU A 61 -5.19 -8.66 -7.67
CA GLU A 61 -6.16 -9.64 -8.19
C GLU A 61 -7.12 -9.06 -9.22
N ALA A 62 -7.64 -7.84 -8.99
CA ALA A 62 -8.64 -7.21 -9.87
C ALA A 62 -8.04 -6.21 -10.87
N VAL A 63 -6.71 -6.18 -11.06
CA VAL A 63 -6.07 -5.20 -11.98
C VAL A 63 -6.61 -5.32 -13.39
N SER A 64 -6.67 -6.53 -13.96
CA SER A 64 -7.20 -6.77 -15.31
C SER A 64 -8.64 -6.30 -15.45
N ASP A 65 -9.49 -6.61 -14.46
CA ASP A 65 -10.90 -6.18 -14.47
C ASP A 65 -11.03 -4.65 -14.44
N LEU A 66 -10.18 -3.95 -13.67
CA LEU A 66 -10.18 -2.48 -13.60
C LEU A 66 -9.77 -1.87 -14.94
N GLU A 67 -8.70 -2.40 -15.56
CA GLU A 67 -8.22 -1.96 -16.87
C GLU A 67 -9.27 -2.20 -17.97
N GLU A 68 -9.93 -3.37 -17.98
CA GLU A 68 -11.03 -3.68 -18.91
C GLU A 68 -12.24 -2.73 -18.74
N MET A 69 -12.47 -2.23 -17.53
CA MET A 69 -13.50 -1.20 -17.26
C MET A 69 -13.05 0.22 -17.61
N GLY A 70 -11.84 0.40 -18.14
CA GLY A 70 -11.27 1.71 -18.49
C GLY A 70 -10.81 2.53 -17.29
N ILE A 71 -10.63 1.92 -16.11
CA ILE A 71 -10.07 2.58 -14.94
C ILE A 71 -8.54 2.56 -15.05
N PRO A 72 -7.85 3.70 -15.03
CA PRO A 72 -6.40 3.72 -15.13
C PRO A 72 -5.76 3.11 -13.87
N VAL A 73 -4.79 2.21 -14.08
CA VAL A 73 -4.05 1.53 -13.00
C VAL A 73 -2.57 1.88 -13.11
N TYR A 74 -2.00 2.47 -12.06
CA TYR A 74 -0.58 2.76 -11.97
C TYR A 74 0.17 1.63 -11.28
N LYS A 75 1.12 1.04 -12.00
CA LYS A 75 1.98 -0.06 -11.58
C LYS A 75 3.45 0.40 -11.68
N PRO A 76 4.05 0.98 -10.64
CA PRO A 76 5.41 1.54 -10.72
C PRO A 76 6.50 0.49 -11.02
N TYR A 77 6.22 -0.78 -10.81
CA TYR A 77 7.11 -1.88 -11.19
C TYR A 77 7.10 -2.19 -12.71
N GLU A 78 6.14 -1.66 -13.47
CA GLU A 78 6.10 -1.73 -14.93
C GLU A 78 6.52 -0.39 -15.57
N ASP A 79 6.15 0.74 -14.97
CA ASP A 79 6.47 2.08 -15.43
C ASP A 79 6.90 2.99 -14.28
N THR A 80 8.22 3.17 -14.15
CA THR A 80 8.83 4.04 -13.14
C THR A 80 8.81 5.52 -13.52
N SER A 81 8.46 5.85 -14.77
CA SER A 81 8.51 7.23 -15.29
C SER A 81 7.27 8.06 -14.94
N TYR A 82 6.21 7.39 -14.43
CA TYR A 82 4.96 8.08 -14.15
C TYR A 82 5.07 9.01 -12.94
N ILE A 83 4.99 10.30 -13.19
CA ILE A 83 4.76 11.35 -12.20
C ILE A 83 3.44 12.01 -12.59
N GLY A 84 2.38 11.73 -11.85
CA GLY A 84 1.07 12.24 -12.23
C GLY A 84 0.04 12.11 -11.13
N GLY A 85 -1.21 12.03 -11.51
CA GLY A 85 -2.32 11.91 -10.58
C GLY A 85 -3.60 11.55 -11.31
N TYR A 86 -4.61 11.26 -10.53
CA TYR A 86 -5.94 10.95 -10.99
C TYR A 86 -6.94 11.95 -10.37
N GLY A 87 -7.59 12.77 -11.20
CA GLY A 87 -8.42 13.85 -10.67
C GLY A 87 -7.60 14.85 -9.85
N GLU A 88 -7.97 15.06 -8.59
CA GLU A 88 -7.23 15.94 -7.66
C GLU A 88 -6.18 15.17 -6.82
N PHE A 89 -6.07 13.84 -6.97
CA PHE A 89 -5.04 13.04 -6.31
C PHE A 89 -3.73 13.14 -7.08
N ARG A 90 -2.69 13.68 -6.43
CA ARG A 90 -1.30 13.63 -6.93
C ARG A 90 -0.61 12.42 -6.32
N ILE A 91 0.16 11.69 -7.12
CA ILE A 91 0.74 10.41 -6.72
C ILE A 91 2.22 10.42 -7.02
N VAL A 92 3.02 10.07 -6.01
CA VAL A 92 4.46 9.83 -6.13
C VAL A 92 4.75 8.44 -5.59
N SER A 93 5.32 7.57 -6.43
CA SER A 93 5.79 6.26 -6.00
C SER A 93 7.15 6.35 -5.32
N VAL A 94 7.35 5.52 -4.29
CA VAL A 94 8.61 5.45 -3.53
C VAL A 94 9.07 3.99 -3.53
N PRO A 95 10.26 3.65 -4.08
CA PRO A 95 10.75 2.28 -4.07
C PRO A 95 11.07 1.84 -2.63
N MET A 96 10.56 0.66 -2.24
CA MET A 96 10.77 0.07 -0.92
C MET A 96 11.94 -0.90 -0.89
N ASN A 97 12.23 -1.58 -2.00
CA ASN A 97 13.37 -2.49 -2.08
C ASN A 97 14.70 -1.74 -1.89
N ASP A 98 15.59 -2.30 -1.08
CA ASP A 98 16.92 -1.74 -0.85
C ASP A 98 17.85 -2.03 -2.05
N VAL A 99 18.51 -0.99 -2.57
CA VAL A 99 19.49 -1.09 -3.67
C VAL A 99 20.68 -2.01 -3.33
N HIS A 100 20.95 -2.25 -2.05
CA HIS A 100 22.00 -3.17 -1.59
C HIS A 100 21.50 -4.60 -1.35
N GLY A 101 20.19 -4.86 -1.61
CA GLY A 101 19.58 -6.18 -1.53
C GLY A 101 19.45 -6.78 -0.13
N ARG A 102 19.55 -5.97 0.92
CA ARG A 102 19.35 -6.43 2.31
C ARG A 102 17.89 -6.62 2.66
N PHE A 103 17.03 -5.75 2.12
CA PHE A 103 15.58 -5.78 2.31
C PHE A 103 14.93 -5.90 0.93
N LYS A 104 14.52 -7.12 0.59
CA LYS A 104 13.91 -7.44 -0.71
C LYS A 104 12.58 -8.11 -0.49
N HIS A 105 11.55 -7.54 -1.07
CA HIS A 105 10.30 -8.27 -1.23
C HIS A 105 10.48 -9.30 -2.36
N THR A 106 10.06 -10.55 -2.14
CA THR A 106 10.33 -11.65 -3.06
C THR A 106 9.07 -12.46 -3.36
N ASN A 107 9.05 -13.04 -4.56
CA ASN A 107 8.07 -14.05 -4.95
C ASN A 107 8.31 -15.37 -4.19
N ALA A 108 7.36 -16.29 -4.24
CA ALA A 108 7.46 -17.61 -3.63
C ALA A 108 8.65 -18.45 -4.16
N ASP A 109 9.11 -18.18 -5.39
CA ASP A 109 10.27 -18.82 -6.02
C ASP A 109 11.61 -18.17 -5.63
N GLY A 110 11.59 -17.15 -4.77
CA GLY A 110 12.76 -16.40 -4.32
C GLY A 110 13.24 -15.31 -5.28
N THR A 111 12.59 -15.10 -6.43
CA THR A 111 12.90 -13.98 -7.32
C THR A 111 12.44 -12.66 -6.72
N GLU A 112 13.11 -11.55 -7.05
CA GLU A 112 12.75 -10.24 -6.55
C GLU A 112 11.39 -9.79 -7.07
N CYS A 113 10.55 -9.25 -6.17
CA CYS A 113 9.31 -8.59 -6.49
C CYS A 113 9.43 -7.11 -6.11
N PRO A 114 9.60 -6.20 -7.10
CA PRO A 114 9.69 -4.79 -6.78
C PRO A 114 8.43 -4.30 -6.05
N CYS A 115 8.63 -3.72 -4.87
CA CYS A 115 7.57 -3.18 -4.03
C CYS A 115 7.74 -1.66 -3.87
N TYR A 116 6.63 -0.94 -3.91
CA TYR A 116 6.57 0.52 -3.83
C TYR A 116 5.57 0.96 -2.78
N GLY A 117 5.91 2.02 -2.05
CA GLY A 117 4.95 2.82 -1.31
C GLY A 117 4.50 4.02 -2.15
N PHE A 118 3.53 4.76 -1.65
CA PHE A 118 2.99 5.94 -2.31
C PHE A 118 2.88 7.13 -1.36
N ILE A 119 3.30 8.31 -1.83
CA ILE A 119 2.86 9.58 -1.26
C ILE A 119 1.68 10.04 -2.12
N ILE A 120 0.54 10.25 -1.47
CA ILE A 120 -0.70 10.67 -2.10
C ILE A 120 -1.07 12.04 -1.53
N GLU A 121 -1.17 13.04 -2.39
CA GLU A 121 -1.54 14.40 -2.01
C GLU A 121 -2.94 14.72 -2.52
N HIS A 122 -3.75 15.36 -1.69
CA HIS A 122 -5.07 15.86 -2.07
C HIS A 122 -5.42 17.11 -1.24
N PRO A 123 -6.08 18.14 -1.81
CA PRO A 123 -6.40 19.38 -1.09
C PRO A 123 -7.19 19.19 0.23
N GLU A 124 -8.05 18.16 0.30
CA GLU A 124 -8.85 17.86 1.49
C GLU A 124 -8.10 17.07 2.58
N MET A 125 -6.96 16.49 2.25
CA MET A 125 -6.28 15.53 3.13
C MET A 125 -4.87 15.99 3.50
N GLY A 126 -4.24 16.79 2.64
CA GLY A 126 -2.80 16.99 2.70
C GLY A 126 -2.07 15.79 2.10
N ARG A 127 -1.04 15.29 2.78
CA ARG A 127 -0.14 14.25 2.30
C ARG A 127 -0.33 12.96 3.09
N MET A 128 -0.68 11.91 2.40
CA MET A 128 -0.79 10.56 2.96
C MET A 128 0.34 9.69 2.44
N LEU A 129 0.99 8.96 3.34
CA LEU A 129 1.97 7.95 3.03
C LEU A 129 1.32 6.57 3.15
N TYR A 130 1.32 5.79 2.07
CA TYR A 130 0.86 4.41 2.04
C TYR A 130 2.03 3.46 1.82
N ILE A 131 2.28 2.56 2.77
CA ILE A 131 3.37 1.58 2.73
C ILE A 131 2.84 0.23 3.22
N THR A 132 3.07 -0.81 2.43
CA THR A 132 2.76 -2.19 2.78
C THR A 132 3.87 -3.12 2.29
N ASP A 133 3.94 -4.33 2.84
CA ASP A 133 4.80 -5.44 2.42
C ASP A 133 6.28 -5.07 2.24
N THR A 134 6.83 -4.45 3.27
CA THR A 134 8.25 -4.17 3.39
C THR A 134 8.73 -4.46 4.81
N GLU A 135 9.93 -5.00 4.95
CA GLU A 135 10.56 -5.24 6.25
C GLU A 135 11.03 -3.95 6.92
N PHE A 136 11.43 -2.98 6.10
CA PHE A 136 12.06 -1.75 6.57
C PHE A 136 11.90 -0.63 5.56
N VAL A 137 11.68 0.59 6.05
CA VAL A 137 11.63 1.82 5.25
C VAL A 137 12.84 2.66 5.57
N ARG A 138 13.76 2.81 4.63
CA ARG A 138 15.00 3.60 4.79
C ARG A 138 14.80 5.11 4.67
N TRP A 139 13.68 5.51 4.08
CA TRP A 139 13.40 6.91 3.81
C TRP A 139 12.79 7.61 5.02
N ARG A 140 13.10 8.88 5.16
CA ARG A 140 12.38 9.81 6.04
C ARG A 140 11.57 10.76 5.18
N PHE A 141 10.32 10.93 5.56
CA PHE A 141 9.38 11.78 4.85
C PHE A 141 9.10 13.02 5.68
N LYS A 142 8.98 14.18 5.02
CA LYS A 142 8.64 15.45 5.67
C LYS A 142 7.19 15.79 5.37
N ASP A 143 6.56 16.48 6.31
CA ASP A 143 5.23 17.07 6.13
C ASP A 143 4.18 16.04 5.70
N ILE A 144 4.16 14.88 6.39
CA ILE A 144 3.15 13.85 6.21
C ILE A 144 2.04 14.08 7.22
N ASP A 145 0.80 14.20 6.73
CA ASP A 145 -0.41 14.36 7.55
C ASP A 145 -0.99 13.02 8.00
N HIS A 146 -0.87 11.99 7.16
CA HIS A 146 -1.43 10.66 7.43
C HIS A 146 -0.46 9.55 7.03
N ILE A 147 -0.37 8.51 7.85
CA ILE A 147 0.41 7.30 7.56
C ILE A 147 -0.53 6.09 7.57
N LEU A 148 -0.58 5.34 6.47
CA LEU A 148 -1.16 4.00 6.36
C LEU A 148 -0.01 3.02 6.14
N VAL A 149 0.31 2.22 7.15
CA VAL A 149 1.51 1.36 7.15
C VAL A 149 1.20 -0.04 7.63
N SER A 150 1.80 -1.06 6.98
CA SER A 150 1.71 -2.44 7.44
C SER A 150 2.55 -2.67 8.70
N CYS A 151 2.00 -3.48 9.62
CA CYS A 151 2.70 -3.96 10.80
C CYS A 151 2.22 -5.38 11.08
N ASN A 152 2.99 -6.37 10.67
CA ASN A 152 2.49 -7.73 10.45
C ASN A 152 2.75 -8.68 11.61
N TYR A 153 3.78 -8.45 12.44
CA TYR A 153 4.12 -9.37 13.52
C TYR A 153 4.89 -8.70 14.66
N GLN A 154 4.96 -9.41 15.79
CA GLN A 154 5.82 -9.07 16.91
C GLN A 154 6.75 -10.24 17.21
N LYS A 155 8.06 -10.00 17.23
CA LYS A 155 9.10 -11.04 17.41
C LYS A 155 8.89 -11.94 18.61
N LYS A 156 8.44 -11.39 19.74
CA LYS A 156 8.24 -12.18 20.97
C LYS A 156 7.21 -13.32 20.86
N TYR A 157 6.33 -13.28 19.83
CA TYR A 157 5.33 -14.33 19.59
C TYR A 157 5.75 -15.30 18.48
N ILE A 158 6.95 -15.13 17.92
CA ILE A 158 7.49 -16.04 16.93
C ILE A 158 8.35 -17.07 17.67
N SER A 159 7.99 -18.37 17.58
CA SER A 159 8.81 -19.46 18.14
C SER A 159 10.15 -19.54 17.42
N GLU A 160 11.22 -19.94 18.13
CA GLU A 160 12.59 -20.07 17.58
C GLU A 160 12.70 -21.05 16.41
N ASP A 161 11.79 -22.03 16.31
CA ASP A 161 11.69 -22.99 15.19
C ASP A 161 10.92 -22.41 14.00
N VAL A 162 11.48 -21.38 13.37
CA VAL A 162 10.89 -20.76 12.19
C VAL A 162 11.35 -21.45 10.91
N THR A 163 10.53 -22.33 10.36
CA THR A 163 10.77 -22.99 9.07
C THR A 163 9.65 -22.71 8.06
N GLY A 164 10.00 -22.74 6.76
CA GLY A 164 9.02 -22.66 5.68
C GLY A 164 8.23 -21.35 5.62
N LYS A 165 6.90 -21.44 5.59
CA LYS A 165 5.98 -20.28 5.43
C LYS A 165 6.18 -19.15 6.46
N ARG A 166 6.57 -19.50 7.71
CA ARG A 166 6.84 -18.50 8.75
C ARG A 166 8.08 -17.65 8.47
N LEU A 167 9.12 -18.26 7.88
CA LEU A 167 10.31 -17.51 7.48
C LEU A 167 9.98 -16.49 6.36
N HIS A 168 9.04 -16.85 5.47
CA HIS A 168 8.57 -15.94 4.42
C HIS A 168 7.79 -14.75 5.01
N VAL A 169 6.98 -14.99 6.06
CA VAL A 169 6.27 -13.90 6.77
C VAL A 169 7.23 -12.92 7.44
N ILE A 170 8.35 -13.42 8.01
CA ILE A 170 9.37 -12.55 8.63
C ILE A 170 10.14 -11.75 7.56
N LYS A 171 10.40 -12.39 6.40
CA LYS A 171 11.05 -11.75 5.26
C LYS A 171 10.00 -11.10 4.37
N GLY A 172 10.01 -9.78 4.28
CA GLY A 172 9.08 -9.00 3.45
C GLY A 172 7.97 -8.29 4.22
N HIS A 173 7.90 -8.48 5.55
CA HIS A 173 6.88 -7.86 6.40
C HIS A 173 7.51 -7.11 7.58
N MET A 174 6.85 -6.04 8.03
CA MET A 174 7.38 -5.15 9.06
C MET A 174 7.05 -5.64 10.47
N GLU A 175 8.07 -5.74 11.29
CA GLU A 175 7.97 -6.04 12.72
C GLU A 175 7.50 -4.83 13.50
N LEU A 176 6.78 -5.05 14.62
CA LEU A 176 6.16 -3.99 15.42
C LEU A 176 7.13 -2.91 15.90
N GLU A 177 8.31 -3.28 16.42
CA GLU A 177 9.30 -2.31 16.91
C GLU A 177 9.89 -1.50 15.74
N THR A 178 10.11 -2.15 14.58
CA THR A 178 10.54 -1.48 13.34
C THR A 178 9.49 -0.50 12.85
N CYS A 179 8.22 -0.90 12.87
CA CYS A 179 7.08 -0.04 12.52
C CYS A 179 6.98 1.16 13.45
N ALA A 180 7.08 0.95 14.77
CA ALA A 180 7.05 2.02 15.76
C ALA A 180 8.20 3.01 15.55
N GLY A 181 9.43 2.53 15.36
CA GLY A 181 10.59 3.37 15.06
C GLY A 181 10.45 4.14 13.74
N PHE A 182 9.83 3.53 12.71
CA PHE A 182 9.51 4.23 11.46
C PHE A 182 8.50 5.37 11.68
N ILE A 183 7.43 5.12 12.42
CA ILE A 183 6.41 6.12 12.75
C ILE A 183 7.05 7.28 13.54
N GLU A 184 7.83 6.97 14.58
CA GLU A 184 8.53 7.96 15.41
C GLU A 184 9.46 8.84 14.54
N ALA A 185 10.26 8.22 13.67
CA ALA A 185 11.19 8.92 12.79
C ALA A 185 10.52 9.85 11.76
N ASN A 186 9.23 9.65 11.48
CA ASN A 186 8.42 10.44 10.53
C ASN A 186 7.34 11.28 11.22
N THR A 187 7.27 11.24 12.55
CA THR A 187 6.34 12.07 13.32
C THR A 187 6.80 13.52 13.30
N THR A 188 5.92 14.40 12.86
CA THR A 188 6.07 15.86 12.89
C THR A 188 4.79 16.48 13.43
N ASN A 189 4.77 17.80 13.64
CA ASN A 189 3.55 18.52 14.04
C ASN A 189 2.43 18.45 12.99
N ALA A 190 2.73 18.05 11.76
CA ALA A 190 1.74 17.86 10.70
C ALA A 190 0.98 16.53 10.83
N LEU A 191 1.57 15.51 11.45
CA LEU A 191 1.00 14.16 11.52
C LEU A 191 -0.29 14.14 12.35
N GLN A 192 -1.39 13.78 11.71
CA GLN A 192 -2.73 13.74 12.30
C GLN A 192 -3.20 12.32 12.58
N ASN A 193 -2.90 11.37 11.68
CA ASN A 193 -3.36 9.99 11.80
C ASN A 193 -2.28 8.99 11.43
N VAL A 194 -2.21 7.91 12.20
CA VAL A 194 -1.48 6.68 11.87
C VAL A 194 -2.47 5.54 11.85
N ILE A 195 -2.51 4.82 10.74
CA ILE A 195 -3.42 3.69 10.52
C ILE A 195 -2.54 2.47 10.23
N ILE A 196 -2.70 1.45 11.06
CA ILE A 196 -2.01 0.18 10.88
C ILE A 196 -2.86 -0.72 10.00
N CYS A 197 -2.24 -1.33 9.00
CA CYS A 197 -2.89 -2.20 8.04
C CYS A 197 -2.11 -3.52 7.86
N HIS A 198 -2.66 -4.41 7.07
CA HIS A 198 -2.06 -5.70 6.73
C HIS A 198 -1.63 -6.51 7.97
N LEU A 199 -2.56 -6.62 8.93
CA LEU A 199 -2.37 -7.34 10.20
C LEU A 199 -2.51 -8.86 10.03
#